data_82f0dd05b7c7427329b9f298a29b76de
#
_entry.id   82f0dd05b7c7427329b9f298a29b76de
#
_cell.length_a   1.000
_cell.length_b   1.000
_cell.length_c   1.000
_cell.angle_alpha   90.00
_cell.angle_beta   90.00
_cell.angle_gamma   90.00
#
_symmetry.space_group_name_H-M   'P 1'
#
loop_
_entity.id
_entity.type
_entity.pdbx_description
1 polymer ?
#
loop_
_entity_poly.entity_id
_entity_poly.type
_entity_poly.pdbx_seq_one_letter_code
_entity_poly.pdbx_strand_id
1 'polypeptide(L)'
;MMAAGGGCMRAAGCFWVSVCVVSLLIAAADCTEPKPRKKKDIRDYNDADMARLLEEWEKDDDIEEGDLPEHRRSPPPIDFSKVDPGKPEELLKMSKKGKTLMIFASVSGNPTEKETEEITSLWQGSLFNANFDVQRFVVGSNRVIFMLRDGSYAWEIKDFLINQERCEDVTVEGQVFPGKAGKKDSKGKEQNDTKKKKDKNAANRANKSKQEL
;
A
#
# COMPACT_ATOMS: atom_id res chain seq x y z
N MET A 1 -86.40 4.13 -43.33
CA MET A 1 -86.21 3.13 -42.26
C MET A 1 -84.91 3.49 -41.61
N MET A 2 -84.95 4.21 -40.50
CA MET A 2 -84.77 3.70 -39.11
C MET A 2 -83.40 3.06 -38.94
N ALA A 3 -82.51 3.37 -38.00
CA ALA A 3 -82.60 3.91 -36.64
C ALA A 3 -81.19 4.31 -36.22
N ALA A 4 -81.06 5.32 -35.46
CA ALA A 4 -80.74 5.37 -34.03
C ALA A 4 -79.22 4.99 -33.76
N GLY A 5 -78.42 5.77 -33.29
CA GLY A 5 -78.37 6.86 -32.35
C GLY A 5 -77.94 6.40 -30.98
N GLY A 6 -77.11 6.89 -30.39
CA GLY A 6 -77.02 6.83 -28.94
C GLY A 6 -75.81 6.05 -28.39
N GLY A 7 -74.94 6.77 -27.80
CA GLY A 7 -74.04 6.11 -26.87
C GLY A 7 -72.59 6.61 -26.85
N CYS A 8 -72.35 7.89 -26.69
CA CYS A 8 -71.02 8.33 -26.37
C CYS A 8 -70.98 9.59 -25.43
N MET A 9 -71.72 9.54 -24.36
CA MET A 9 -71.67 10.59 -23.34
C MET A 9 -71.24 10.12 -21.92
N ARG A 10 -70.92 8.86 -21.76
CA ARG A 10 -70.50 8.30 -20.44
C ARG A 10 -68.97 8.24 -20.22
N ALA A 11 -68.20 8.30 -21.29
CA ALA A 11 -66.76 8.16 -21.19
C ALA A 11 -66.05 9.48 -20.79
N ALA A 12 -66.60 10.63 -21.13
CA ALA A 12 -66.00 11.94 -20.83
C ALA A 12 -66.04 12.32 -19.34
N GLY A 13 -67.08 11.89 -18.61
CA GLY A 13 -67.22 12.17 -17.18
C GLY A 13 -66.22 11.44 -16.29
N CYS A 14 -65.92 10.19 -16.62
CA CYS A 14 -64.94 9.40 -15.84
C CYS A 14 -63.49 9.94 -16.00
N PHE A 15 -63.16 10.45 -17.18
CA PHE A 15 -61.83 10.99 -17.43
C PHE A 15 -61.55 12.28 -16.64
N TRP A 16 -62.53 13.15 -16.55
CA TRP A 16 -62.48 14.38 -15.78
C TRP A 16 -62.39 14.14 -14.27
N VAL A 17 -63.18 13.20 -13.75
CA VAL A 17 -63.12 12.84 -12.32
C VAL A 17 -61.75 12.21 -11.99
N SER A 18 -61.21 11.35 -12.88
CA SER A 18 -59.90 10.76 -12.69
C SER A 18 -58.77 11.82 -12.67
N VAL A 19 -58.84 12.78 -13.59
CA VAL A 19 -57.87 13.91 -13.62
C VAL A 19 -57.98 14.79 -12.39
N CYS A 20 -59.17 15.06 -11.90
CA CYS A 20 -59.37 15.83 -10.66
C CYS A 20 -58.84 15.08 -9.43
N VAL A 21 -59.02 13.76 -9.33
CA VAL A 21 -58.52 12.96 -8.22
C VAL A 21 -56.98 12.91 -8.24
N VAL A 22 -56.37 12.75 -9.42
CA VAL A 22 -54.90 12.77 -9.57
C VAL A 22 -54.34 14.17 -9.25
N SER A 23 -55.02 15.25 -9.66
CA SER A 23 -54.61 16.63 -9.30
C SER A 23 -54.71 16.90 -7.82
N LEU A 24 -55.76 16.37 -7.13
CA LEU A 24 -55.91 16.45 -5.70
C LEU A 24 -54.85 15.64 -4.92
N LEU A 25 -54.47 14.47 -5.45
CA LEU A 25 -53.41 13.67 -4.85
C LEU A 25 -52.03 14.30 -5.04
N ILE A 26 -51.76 14.99 -6.15
CA ILE A 26 -50.52 15.75 -6.38
C ILE A 26 -50.48 16.99 -5.48
N ALA A 27 -51.61 17.69 -5.28
CA ALA A 27 -51.66 18.84 -4.38
C ALA A 27 -51.53 18.44 -2.90
N ALA A 28 -51.82 17.20 -2.52
CA ALA A 28 -51.61 16.71 -1.15
C ALA A 28 -50.14 16.24 -0.90
N ALA A 29 -49.35 16.10 -1.96
CA ALA A 29 -47.90 15.79 -1.85
C ALA A 29 -47.03 17.05 -1.68
N ASP A 30 -47.57 18.25 -1.87
CA ASP A 30 -46.87 19.50 -1.59
C ASP A 30 -47.07 19.93 -0.13
N CYS A 31 -45.95 20.14 0.49
CA CYS A 31 -45.74 20.87 1.73
C CYS A 31 -45.86 20.10 3.04
N THR A 32 -44.75 19.51 3.38
CA THR A 32 -44.25 19.81 4.71
C THR A 32 -42.83 20.36 4.57
N GLU A 33 -42.68 21.62 4.19
CA GLU A 33 -41.44 22.31 4.52
C GLU A 33 -41.23 22.17 6.03
N PRO A 34 -40.08 21.63 6.48
CA PRO A 34 -39.81 21.56 7.90
C PRO A 34 -39.74 22.97 8.45
N LYS A 35 -40.71 23.33 9.29
CA LYS A 35 -40.72 24.62 10.00
C LYS A 35 -39.34 24.86 10.55
N PRO A 36 -38.73 26.06 10.33
CA PRO A 36 -37.42 26.36 10.89
C PRO A 36 -37.49 26.15 12.40
N ARG A 37 -36.74 25.18 12.89
CA ARG A 37 -36.66 24.89 14.33
C ARG A 37 -36.04 26.09 15.00
N LYS A 38 -36.69 26.58 16.07
CA LYS A 38 -36.13 27.65 16.89
C LYS A 38 -34.72 27.19 17.32
N LYS A 39 -33.71 28.01 17.06
CA LYS A 39 -32.35 27.75 17.52
C LYS A 39 -32.39 27.62 19.04
N LYS A 40 -32.06 26.45 19.56
CA LYS A 40 -31.90 26.24 20.99
C LYS A 40 -30.57 26.83 21.44
N ASP A 41 -30.46 27.25 22.68
CA ASP A 41 -29.16 27.61 23.27
C ASP A 41 -28.33 26.30 23.42
N ILE A 42 -27.01 26.37 23.25
CA ILE A 42 -26.08 25.27 23.40
C ILE A 42 -26.21 24.59 24.77
N ARG A 43 -26.63 25.37 25.80
CA ARG A 43 -26.83 24.87 27.16
C ARG A 43 -28.04 23.95 27.31
N ASP A 44 -28.99 24.02 26.39
CA ASP A 44 -30.22 23.23 26.38
C ASP A 44 -30.14 22.03 25.45
N TYR A 45 -28.94 21.71 24.90
CA TYR A 45 -28.73 20.54 24.04
C TYR A 45 -28.70 19.29 24.89
N ASN A 46 -29.52 18.32 24.47
CA ASN A 46 -29.42 16.94 24.97
C ASN A 46 -28.52 16.09 24.03
N ASP A 47 -28.21 14.86 24.46
CA ASP A 47 -27.35 13.96 23.68
C ASP A 47 -27.85 13.72 22.25
N ALA A 48 -29.17 13.70 22.05
CA ALA A 48 -29.77 13.56 20.72
C ALA A 48 -29.60 14.81 19.83
N ASP A 49 -29.60 16.00 20.44
CA ASP A 49 -29.36 17.25 19.71
C ASP A 49 -27.88 17.38 19.36
N MET A 50 -26.96 16.92 20.23
CA MET A 50 -25.52 16.85 19.96
C MET A 50 -25.20 15.86 18.84
N ALA A 51 -25.77 14.66 18.88
CA ALA A 51 -25.57 13.66 17.83
C ALA A 51 -26.02 14.19 16.45
N ARG A 52 -27.13 14.93 16.42
CA ARG A 52 -27.65 15.53 15.19
C ARG A 52 -26.78 16.68 14.67
N LEU A 53 -26.23 17.48 15.58
CA LEU A 53 -25.30 18.54 15.24
C LEU A 53 -23.99 17.99 14.65
N LEU A 54 -23.45 16.91 15.23
CA LEU A 54 -22.26 16.22 14.71
C LEU A 54 -22.53 15.63 13.32
N GLU A 55 -23.69 15.00 13.11
CA GLU A 55 -24.10 14.47 11.81
C GLU A 55 -24.27 15.60 10.75
N GLU A 56 -24.74 16.77 11.16
CA GLU A 56 -24.87 17.94 10.28
C GLU A 56 -23.50 18.47 9.87
N TRP A 57 -22.55 18.57 10.80
CA TRP A 57 -21.17 18.98 10.52
C TRP A 57 -20.45 17.97 9.62
N GLU A 58 -20.66 16.67 9.86
CA GLU A 58 -20.05 15.63 9.04
C GLU A 58 -20.55 15.65 7.58
N LYS A 59 -21.78 16.12 7.35
CA LYS A 59 -22.34 16.28 5.99
C LYS A 59 -21.81 17.50 5.24
N ASP A 60 -21.48 18.56 5.96
CA ASP A 60 -20.99 19.83 5.38
C ASP A 60 -19.47 19.83 5.23
N ASP A 61 -18.77 18.82 5.80
CA ASP A 61 -17.33 18.65 5.61
C ASP A 61 -17.04 18.09 4.21
N ASP A 62 -16.76 18.96 3.28
CA ASP A 62 -16.15 18.60 1.99
C ASP A 62 -14.70 18.12 2.25
N ILE A 63 -14.54 16.82 2.48
CA ILE A 63 -13.23 16.21 2.69
C ILE A 63 -12.45 16.26 1.37
N GLU A 64 -11.42 17.09 1.33
CA GLU A 64 -10.49 17.11 0.18
C GLU A 64 -9.80 15.75 0.03
N GLU A 65 -9.48 15.37 -1.21
CA GLU A 65 -8.81 14.08 -1.51
C GLU A 65 -7.51 13.91 -0.70
N GLY A 66 -6.84 15.01 -0.34
CA GLY A 66 -5.66 15.02 0.51
C GLY A 66 -5.90 14.61 1.95
N ASP A 67 -7.10 14.84 2.50
CA ASP A 67 -7.47 14.55 3.89
C ASP A 67 -8.11 13.19 4.06
N LEU A 68 -8.39 12.49 2.95
CA LEU A 68 -8.90 11.13 3.00
C LEU A 68 -7.90 10.19 3.69
N PRO A 69 -8.38 9.20 4.47
CA PRO A 69 -7.54 8.14 4.98
C PRO A 69 -6.74 7.47 3.86
N GLU A 70 -5.50 7.09 4.12
CA GLU A 70 -4.56 6.57 3.12
C GLU A 70 -5.12 5.44 2.26
N HIS A 71 -5.97 4.57 2.83
CA HIS A 71 -6.62 3.48 2.11
C HIS A 71 -7.73 3.91 1.13
N ARG A 72 -8.22 5.15 1.24
CA ARG A 72 -9.25 5.73 0.36
C ARG A 72 -8.67 6.72 -0.65
N ARG A 73 -7.40 7.15 -0.48
CA ARG A 73 -6.75 8.06 -1.41
C ARG A 73 -6.52 7.35 -2.75
N SER A 74 -6.78 8.08 -3.83
CA SER A 74 -6.39 7.61 -5.16
C SER A 74 -4.86 7.54 -5.25
N PRO A 75 -4.28 6.46 -5.79
CA PRO A 75 -2.85 6.40 -5.99
C PRO A 75 -2.42 7.54 -6.93
N PRO A 76 -1.32 8.24 -6.63
CA PRO A 76 -0.86 9.35 -7.47
C PRO A 76 -0.65 8.87 -8.92
N PRO A 77 -1.06 9.65 -9.93
CA PRO A 77 -0.86 9.28 -11.33
C PRO A 77 0.62 9.16 -11.62
N ILE A 78 1.04 8.04 -12.19
CA ILE A 78 2.44 7.78 -12.54
C ILE A 78 2.68 8.36 -13.94
N ASP A 79 3.47 9.42 -14.04
CA ASP A 79 3.91 10.01 -15.30
C ASP A 79 5.06 9.20 -15.90
N PHE A 80 4.75 8.17 -16.67
CA PHE A 80 5.75 7.36 -17.37
C PHE A 80 6.63 8.11 -18.35
N SER A 81 6.21 9.30 -18.78
CA SER A 81 6.97 10.15 -19.72
C SER A 81 8.26 10.73 -19.12
N LYS A 82 8.37 10.74 -17.79
CA LYS A 82 9.52 11.30 -17.05
C LYS A 82 10.50 10.23 -16.57
N VAL A 83 10.19 8.96 -16.79
CA VAL A 83 10.96 7.85 -16.27
C VAL A 83 11.80 7.24 -17.38
N ASP A 84 13.12 7.21 -17.18
CA ASP A 84 14.03 6.50 -18.08
C ASP A 84 13.83 4.97 -17.93
N PRO A 85 13.45 4.26 -19.00
CA PRO A 85 13.21 2.82 -18.93
C PRO A 85 14.46 2.00 -18.57
N GLY A 86 15.64 2.61 -18.61
CA GLY A 86 16.91 2.00 -18.21
C GLY A 86 17.20 2.03 -16.71
N LYS A 87 16.39 2.77 -15.91
CA LYS A 87 16.60 2.90 -14.47
C LYS A 87 15.41 2.34 -13.69
N PRO A 88 15.44 1.04 -13.32
CA PRO A 88 14.36 0.42 -12.57
C PRO A 88 14.13 1.06 -11.20
N GLU A 89 15.15 1.73 -10.66
CA GLU A 89 15.10 2.44 -9.39
C GLU A 89 14.11 3.60 -9.39
N GLU A 90 14.14 4.43 -10.43
CA GLU A 90 13.25 5.59 -10.56
C GLU A 90 11.80 5.13 -10.75
N LEU A 91 11.60 4.07 -11.55
CA LEU A 91 10.28 3.47 -11.75
C LEU A 91 9.70 2.94 -10.44
N LEU A 92 10.50 2.22 -9.65
CA LEU A 92 10.07 1.70 -8.36
C LEU A 92 9.76 2.85 -7.40
N LYS A 93 10.62 3.87 -7.33
CA LYS A 93 10.43 5.06 -6.49
C LYS A 93 9.10 5.74 -6.76
N MET A 94 8.71 5.88 -8.01
CA MET A 94 7.43 6.49 -8.39
C MET A 94 6.23 5.57 -8.16
N SER A 95 6.37 4.27 -8.47
CA SER A 95 5.27 3.32 -8.35
C SER A 95 4.92 2.95 -6.90
N LYS A 96 5.88 3.06 -5.99
CA LYS A 96 5.75 2.71 -4.56
C LYS A 96 5.61 3.92 -3.65
N LYS A 97 5.56 5.12 -4.20
CA LYS A 97 5.32 6.34 -3.43
C LYS A 97 3.98 6.27 -2.72
N GLY A 98 3.97 6.52 -1.41
CA GLY A 98 2.78 6.42 -0.56
C GLY A 98 2.26 5.00 -0.33
N LYS A 99 2.99 3.96 -0.74
CA LYS A 99 2.65 2.55 -0.49
C LYS A 99 3.67 1.91 0.43
N THR A 100 3.20 1.06 1.32
CA THR A 100 4.08 0.26 2.18
C THR A 100 4.91 -0.72 1.37
N LEU A 101 6.18 -0.87 1.72
CA LEU A 101 7.10 -1.82 1.10
C LEU A 101 7.86 -2.59 2.17
N MET A 102 8.13 -3.86 1.92
CA MET A 102 8.91 -4.72 2.80
C MET A 102 10.28 -4.98 2.21
N ILE A 103 11.32 -4.79 3.03
CA ILE A 103 12.70 -5.12 2.73
C ILE A 103 13.12 -6.25 3.67
N PHE A 104 13.67 -7.32 3.11
CA PHE A 104 14.22 -8.42 3.89
C PHE A 104 15.73 -8.24 3.99
N ALA A 105 16.27 -8.39 5.18
CA ALA A 105 17.71 -8.35 5.39
C ALA A 105 18.17 -9.57 6.21
N SER A 106 19.35 -10.08 5.89
CA SER A 106 20.00 -11.17 6.60
C SER A 106 21.24 -10.67 7.34
N VAL A 107 21.42 -11.17 8.56
CA VAL A 107 22.58 -10.85 9.40
C VAL A 107 23.59 -12.01 9.30
N SER A 108 24.85 -11.67 9.02
CA SER A 108 25.94 -12.64 8.87
C SER A 108 26.47 -13.17 10.22
N GLY A 109 27.07 -14.34 10.20
CA GLY A 109 27.84 -14.88 11.33
C GLY A 109 27.04 -15.76 12.29
N ASN A 110 25.92 -16.36 11.83
CA ASN A 110 25.07 -17.24 12.64
C ASN A 110 24.72 -16.62 14.01
N PRO A 111 24.13 -15.42 14.06
CA PRO A 111 23.78 -14.77 15.30
C PRO A 111 22.63 -15.49 16.00
N THR A 112 22.54 -15.31 17.31
CA THR A 112 21.35 -15.67 18.08
C THR A 112 20.25 -14.66 17.79
N GLU A 113 18.99 -15.01 18.06
CA GLU A 113 17.84 -14.10 17.87
C GLU A 113 18.01 -12.76 18.60
N LYS A 114 18.55 -12.81 19.84
CA LYS A 114 18.84 -11.61 20.64
C LYS A 114 19.91 -10.72 20.01
N GLU A 115 20.99 -11.31 19.52
CA GLU A 115 22.04 -10.55 18.80
C GLU A 115 21.52 -9.92 17.52
N THR A 116 20.67 -10.64 16.79
CA THR A 116 19.99 -10.09 15.60
C THR A 116 19.09 -8.92 15.98
N GLU A 117 18.38 -9.04 17.08
CA GLU A 117 17.54 -7.97 17.57
C GLU A 117 18.36 -6.72 17.94
N GLU A 118 19.46 -6.88 18.66
CA GLU A 118 20.37 -5.78 19.03
C GLU A 118 20.98 -5.10 17.81
N ILE A 119 21.54 -5.87 16.88
CA ILE A 119 22.17 -5.36 15.65
C ILE A 119 21.15 -4.60 14.79
N THR A 120 19.99 -5.22 14.57
CA THR A 120 18.97 -4.62 13.70
C THR A 120 18.26 -3.45 14.36
N SER A 121 18.24 -3.39 15.71
CA SER A 121 17.78 -2.22 16.46
C SER A 121 18.67 -1.00 16.22
N LEU A 122 19.98 -1.20 16.18
CA LEU A 122 20.94 -0.12 15.83
C LEU A 122 20.71 0.38 14.39
N TRP A 123 20.44 -0.54 13.45
CA TRP A 123 20.13 -0.15 12.07
C TRP A 123 18.84 0.65 12.01
N GLN A 124 17.80 0.19 12.70
CA GLN A 124 16.53 0.92 12.79
C GLN A 124 16.72 2.30 13.41
N GLY A 125 17.45 2.41 14.53
CA GLY A 125 17.74 3.69 15.18
C GLY A 125 18.47 4.66 14.25
N SER A 126 19.41 4.16 13.44
CA SER A 126 20.12 4.97 12.44
C SER A 126 19.19 5.47 11.33
N LEU A 127 18.25 4.62 10.88
CA LEU A 127 17.25 5.01 9.89
C LEU A 127 16.25 6.04 10.46
N PHE A 128 15.85 5.90 11.71
CA PHE A 128 15.03 6.91 12.39
C PHE A 128 15.74 8.25 12.49
N ASN A 129 17.03 8.26 12.84
CA ASN A 129 17.84 9.47 12.88
C ASN A 129 17.96 10.13 11.50
N ALA A 130 17.91 9.35 10.42
CA ALA A 130 17.87 9.83 9.05
C ALA A 130 16.45 10.21 8.58
N ASN A 131 15.47 10.24 9.49
CA ASN A 131 14.07 10.59 9.24
C ASN A 131 13.32 9.61 8.32
N PHE A 132 13.70 8.32 8.33
CA PHE A 132 12.95 7.27 7.67
C PHE A 132 12.02 6.56 8.67
N ASP A 133 10.72 6.53 8.39
CA ASP A 133 9.74 5.80 9.19
C ASP A 133 9.75 4.31 8.80
N VAL A 134 10.43 3.51 9.60
CA VAL A 134 10.65 2.09 9.32
C VAL A 134 10.31 1.25 10.55
N GLN A 135 9.43 0.28 10.37
CA GLN A 135 9.14 -0.75 11.39
C GLN A 135 10.00 -1.98 11.15
N ARG A 136 10.48 -2.59 12.24
CA ARG A 136 11.35 -3.76 12.22
C ARG A 136 10.65 -4.96 12.83
N PHE A 137 10.77 -6.11 12.15
CA PHE A 137 10.26 -7.40 12.63
C PHE A 137 11.35 -8.46 12.50
N VAL A 138 11.77 -9.06 13.60
CA VAL A 138 12.69 -10.19 13.58
C VAL A 138 11.90 -11.46 13.29
N VAL A 139 12.28 -12.21 12.27
CA VAL A 139 11.54 -13.40 11.78
C VAL A 139 12.31 -14.70 12.04
N GLY A 140 13.53 -14.62 12.53
CA GLY A 140 14.35 -15.78 12.81
C GLY A 140 15.68 -15.40 13.42
N SER A 141 16.57 -16.38 13.58
CA SER A 141 17.88 -16.13 14.20
C SER A 141 18.74 -15.13 13.41
N ASN A 142 18.61 -15.08 12.09
CA ASN A 142 19.45 -14.25 11.21
C ASN A 142 18.66 -13.37 10.23
N ARG A 143 17.31 -13.39 10.27
CA ARG A 143 16.47 -12.66 9.31
C ARG A 143 15.62 -11.60 9.98
N VAL A 144 15.53 -10.46 9.32
CA VAL A 144 14.73 -9.32 9.74
C VAL A 144 13.95 -8.75 8.56
N ILE A 145 12.76 -8.27 8.83
CA ILE A 145 11.92 -7.53 7.87
C ILE A 145 11.88 -6.08 8.32
N PHE A 146 12.21 -5.19 7.40
CA PHE A 146 12.00 -3.76 7.55
C PHE A 146 10.78 -3.37 6.72
N MET A 147 9.72 -2.95 7.38
CA MET A 147 8.52 -2.44 6.73
C MET A 147 8.59 -0.93 6.64
N LEU A 148 8.65 -0.43 5.43
CA LEU A 148 8.67 0.99 5.11
C LEU A 148 7.24 1.49 4.95
N ARG A 149 6.93 2.62 5.52
CA ARG A 149 5.65 3.28 5.32
C ARG A 149 5.52 3.87 3.91
N ASP A 150 6.63 4.38 3.38
CA ASP A 150 6.72 4.85 2.00
C ASP A 150 7.81 4.09 1.24
N GLY A 151 7.41 3.34 0.22
CA GLY A 151 8.31 2.56 -0.61
C GLY A 151 9.21 3.40 -1.54
N SER A 152 9.01 4.71 -1.64
CA SER A 152 9.87 5.59 -2.43
C SER A 152 11.31 5.63 -1.91
N TYR A 153 11.51 5.42 -0.61
CA TYR A 153 12.83 5.41 0.04
C TYR A 153 13.52 4.04 0.05
N ALA A 154 12.93 3.04 -0.57
CA ALA A 154 13.43 1.66 -0.53
C ALA A 154 14.89 1.54 -0.99
N TRP A 155 15.29 2.28 -2.01
CA TRP A 155 16.64 2.24 -2.55
C TRP A 155 17.67 2.89 -1.61
N GLU A 156 17.32 4.00 -1.01
CA GLU A 156 18.18 4.70 -0.03
C GLU A 156 18.40 3.81 1.20
N ILE A 157 17.33 3.18 1.70
CA ILE A 157 17.39 2.26 2.83
C ILE A 157 18.17 0.98 2.46
N LYS A 158 17.98 0.43 1.27
CA LYS A 158 18.75 -0.70 0.76
C LYS A 158 20.26 -0.36 0.73
N ASP A 159 20.63 0.79 0.18
CA ASP A 159 22.02 1.21 0.09
C ASP A 159 22.64 1.42 1.49
N PHE A 160 21.88 1.95 2.44
CA PHE A 160 22.29 2.04 3.83
C PHE A 160 22.53 0.64 4.44
N LEU A 161 21.58 -0.29 4.29
CA LEU A 161 21.67 -1.64 4.87
C LEU A 161 22.83 -2.44 4.26
N ILE A 162 23.06 -2.39 2.95
CA ILE A 162 24.18 -3.06 2.29
C ILE A 162 25.53 -2.62 2.84
N ASN A 163 25.65 -1.37 3.27
CA ASN A 163 26.88 -0.80 3.81
C ASN A 163 27.16 -1.20 5.27
N GLN A 164 26.19 -1.84 5.95
CA GLN A 164 26.39 -2.32 7.31
C GLN A 164 27.34 -3.52 7.36
N GLU A 165 28.22 -3.55 8.38
CA GLU A 165 29.29 -4.56 8.46
C GLU A 165 28.80 -5.99 8.63
N ARG A 166 27.68 -6.17 9.35
CA ARG A 166 27.06 -7.46 9.64
C ARG A 166 25.93 -7.81 8.67
N CYS A 167 25.68 -7.04 7.62
CA CYS A 167 24.67 -7.31 6.62
C CYS A 167 25.22 -8.32 5.59
N GLU A 168 24.56 -9.47 5.48
CA GLU A 168 24.89 -10.53 4.51
C GLU A 168 24.23 -10.24 3.17
N ASP A 169 22.93 -10.09 3.15
CA ASP A 169 22.15 -9.76 1.95
C ASP A 169 20.93 -8.87 2.31
N VAL A 170 20.44 -8.19 1.29
CA VAL A 170 19.21 -7.40 1.34
C VAL A 170 18.38 -7.74 0.13
N THR A 171 17.12 -8.11 0.35
CA THR A 171 16.16 -8.41 -0.73
C THR A 171 15.08 -7.34 -0.80
N VAL A 172 14.94 -6.73 -1.96
CA VAL A 172 13.90 -5.72 -2.28
C VAL A 172 13.14 -6.18 -3.51
N GLU A 173 11.83 -6.30 -3.43
CA GLU A 173 10.96 -6.70 -4.55
C GLU A 173 11.45 -7.98 -5.31
N GLY A 174 11.99 -8.94 -4.56
CA GLY A 174 12.52 -10.19 -5.14
C GLY A 174 13.93 -10.10 -5.71
N GLN A 175 14.56 -8.92 -5.71
CA GLN A 175 15.97 -8.76 -6.09
C GLN A 175 16.85 -8.82 -4.86
N VAL A 176 17.89 -9.67 -4.92
CA VAL A 176 18.84 -9.87 -3.84
C VAL A 176 20.10 -9.06 -4.09
N PHE A 177 20.45 -8.22 -3.12
CA PHE A 177 21.65 -7.40 -3.14
C PHE A 177 22.63 -7.88 -2.07
N PRO A 178 23.85 -8.29 -2.45
CA PRO A 178 24.83 -8.76 -1.47
C PRO A 178 25.34 -7.59 -0.61
N GLY A 179 25.27 -7.79 0.69
CA GLY A 179 25.78 -6.85 1.68
C GLY A 179 27.31 -6.92 1.80
N LYS A 180 27.86 -6.10 2.68
CA LYS A 180 29.31 -5.99 2.90
C LYS A 180 29.91 -7.28 3.46
N ALA A 181 29.16 -8.01 4.29
CA ALA A 181 29.57 -9.30 4.80
C ALA A 181 29.48 -10.40 3.74
N GLY A 182 28.38 -10.43 2.95
CA GLY A 182 28.18 -11.43 1.89
C GLY A 182 29.22 -11.32 0.77
N LYS A 183 29.74 -10.10 0.49
CA LYS A 183 30.85 -9.90 -0.46
C LYS A 183 32.17 -10.51 0.01
N LYS A 184 32.38 -10.60 1.32
CA LYS A 184 33.59 -11.24 1.88
C LYS A 184 33.54 -12.76 1.74
N ASP A 185 32.37 -13.34 1.94
CA ASP A 185 32.17 -14.80 1.87
C ASP A 185 32.16 -15.32 0.42
N SER A 186 31.67 -14.54 -0.55
CA SER A 186 31.72 -14.89 -1.96
C SER A 186 33.15 -14.91 -2.51
N LYS A 187 34.03 -13.96 -2.09
CA LYS A 187 35.45 -13.98 -2.46
C LYS A 187 36.20 -15.19 -1.86
N GLY A 188 35.81 -15.64 -0.66
CA GLY A 188 36.35 -16.83 -0.02
C GLY A 188 35.96 -18.14 -0.74
N LYS A 189 34.75 -18.22 -1.27
CA LYS A 189 34.27 -19.39 -2.01
C LYS A 189 34.88 -19.49 -3.40
N GLU A 190 35.04 -18.41 -4.14
CA GLU A 190 35.71 -18.46 -5.47
C GLU A 190 37.19 -18.86 -5.38
N GLN A 191 37.90 -18.49 -4.32
CA GLN A 191 39.29 -18.94 -4.13
C GLN A 191 39.41 -20.40 -3.74
N ASN A 192 38.41 -20.96 -3.03
CA ASN A 192 38.41 -22.39 -2.69
C ASN A 192 38.00 -23.28 -3.85
N ASP A 193 37.09 -22.86 -4.70
CA ASP A 193 36.67 -23.63 -5.87
C ASP A 193 37.74 -23.67 -6.99
N THR A 194 38.49 -22.57 -7.15
CA THR A 194 39.66 -22.57 -8.08
C THR A 194 40.82 -23.42 -7.57
N LYS A 195 41.05 -23.46 -6.25
CA LYS A 195 42.07 -24.36 -5.66
C LYS A 195 41.71 -25.84 -5.82
N LYS A 196 40.44 -26.17 -5.53
CA LYS A 196 39.92 -27.55 -5.66
C LYS A 196 39.87 -28.03 -7.10
N LYS A 197 39.66 -27.17 -8.10
CA LYS A 197 39.73 -27.49 -9.52
C LYS A 197 41.19 -27.69 -10.00
N LYS A 198 42.13 -26.90 -9.44
CA LYS A 198 43.55 -27.03 -9.79
C LYS A 198 44.14 -28.33 -9.25
N ASP A 199 43.77 -28.74 -8.04
CA ASP A 199 44.23 -30.00 -7.43
C ASP A 199 43.65 -31.26 -8.11
N LYS A 200 42.39 -31.20 -8.58
CA LYS A 200 41.77 -32.29 -9.35
C LYS A 200 42.39 -32.42 -10.74
N ASN A 201 42.79 -31.36 -11.40
CA ASN A 201 43.44 -31.40 -12.70
C ASN A 201 44.91 -31.90 -12.62
N ALA A 202 45.61 -31.60 -11.51
CA ALA A 202 46.94 -32.15 -11.26
C ALA A 202 46.91 -33.65 -10.97
N ALA A 203 45.94 -34.14 -10.19
CA ALA A 203 45.76 -35.58 -9.92
C ALA A 203 45.37 -36.39 -11.16
N ASN A 204 44.52 -35.83 -12.04
CA ASN A 204 44.16 -36.50 -13.30
C ASN A 204 45.30 -36.54 -14.31
N ARG A 205 46.21 -35.58 -14.30
CA ARG A 205 47.39 -35.57 -15.19
C ARG A 205 48.45 -36.59 -14.73
N ALA A 206 48.60 -36.78 -13.42
CA ALA A 206 49.53 -37.80 -12.86
C ALA A 206 49.02 -39.25 -13.07
N ASN A 207 47.72 -39.46 -13.14
CA ASN A 207 47.13 -40.79 -13.38
C ASN A 207 47.17 -41.21 -14.86
N LYS A 208 47.17 -40.25 -15.81
CA LYS A 208 47.24 -40.52 -17.24
C LYS A 208 48.66 -40.90 -17.69
N SER A 209 49.71 -40.42 -17.01
CA SER A 209 51.10 -40.74 -17.29
C SER A 209 51.54 -42.11 -16.71
N LYS A 210 50.75 -42.78 -15.89
CA LYS A 210 51.00 -44.13 -15.36
C LYS A 210 50.32 -45.24 -16.13
N GLN A 211 49.50 -44.98 -17.15
CA GLN A 211 48.85 -45.97 -18.00
C GLN A 211 49.48 -46.11 -19.37
N GLU A 212 50.57 -45.44 -19.69
CA GLU A 212 51.28 -45.51 -20.96
C GLU A 212 52.76 -46.04 -20.81
N LEU A 213 52.95 -46.89 -19.81
CA LEU A 213 54.27 -47.64 -19.68
C LEU A 213 54.00 -49.15 -19.56
#